data_b15b37eb99679b0268f19a0782c21fbe
#
_entry.id   b15b37eb99679b0268f19a0782c21fbe
#
_cell.length_a   1.000
_cell.length_b   1.000
_cell.length_c   1.000
_cell.angle_alpha   90.00
_cell.angle_beta   90.00
_cell.angle_gamma   90.00
#
_symmetry.space_group_name_H-M   'P 1'
#
loop_
_entity.id
_entity.type
_entity.pdbx_description
1 polymer ?
#
loop_
_entity_poly.entity_id
_entity_poly.type
_entity_poly.pdbx_seq_one_letter_code
_entity_poly.pdbx_strand_id
1 'polypeptide(L)'
;MKYHLLAPAALAVAGLCAVAPVASAQSSFSSLSSSSSSSSSLFKWNLSSSSKKSEDGAPEDSEETPSTPTDNRVIWHESFDEVENPARFTHRMPEGWTSSVDGVNSGEARWKGWTTSTIRDWTWAAETDMRHWFTQAHDNLVIIDSKQQRLNDTDAMTAQLTSPSIPVAGQGDINLEFDHHYRQGKEGQNAMVQVSFDGAAPQTIASFDHDVFSKHESLPIEVPAGARSMQVTFTYANGNDDWWWAVDNVGVVKRLPEVTGKPQAIIDVLSDVQGDPEDYKEAIGLLNAMEDKAGALVINGDLVDDGSQEQWDTFLQAQKEAPHAAGTQLWTIGNHEMYGPEGSETYLKRFLTYAGQDKPWNEIVVDGVPLISVNTEYYSDVDRGGKEPFQRLGQEQLDWLDERLNYWDAKGTPALVFSHPLLPETVSMSHSAWYQNDFEDLEALSNVVNKHTNIVWFSSHSHSSLRQNNWWGTRRYDGTGEAGRTGFPVVNTGAILNEYLPDGDHDEKIVKEKEEASSGLRVKVFSDRVRVEAWDFKANEIIDVVDFAR
;
A
#
# COMPACT_ATOMS: atom_id res chain seq x y z
N MET A 1 -34.05 26.84 -48.04
CA MET A 1 -33.09 27.42 -48.98
C MET A 1 -31.85 26.55 -49.02
N LYS A 2 -31.58 26.00 -50.17
CA LYS A 2 -30.39 25.18 -50.53
C LYS A 2 -29.16 26.08 -50.65
N TYR A 3 -27.97 25.51 -50.34
CA TYR A 3 -26.71 25.62 -51.10
C TYR A 3 -25.63 24.86 -50.27
N HIS A 4 -25.18 23.76 -50.69
CA HIS A 4 -24.16 23.27 -51.64
C HIS A 4 -22.73 23.25 -51.01
N LEU A 5 -22.24 22.00 -51.01
CA LEU A 5 -20.88 21.49 -50.90
C LEU A 5 -19.81 22.31 -51.67
N LEU A 6 -18.58 22.28 -51.13
CA LEU A 6 -17.34 22.10 -51.91
C LEU A 6 -16.20 21.66 -50.99
N ALA A 7 -15.64 20.50 -51.29
CA ALA A 7 -14.33 20.05 -50.78
C ALA A 7 -13.24 20.50 -51.75
N PRO A 8 -12.00 20.61 -51.31
CA PRO A 8 -10.88 20.35 -52.21
C PRO A 8 -9.91 19.28 -51.74
N ALA A 9 -9.62 18.49 -52.60
CA ALA A 9 -8.57 17.62 -53.08
C ALA A 9 -7.26 17.55 -52.30
N ALA A 10 -6.83 16.29 -52.09
CA ALA A 10 -5.54 15.84 -51.65
C ALA A 10 -4.42 16.14 -52.65
N LEU A 11 -3.26 16.55 -52.14
CA LEU A 11 -2.00 16.46 -52.87
C LEU A 11 -1.05 15.55 -52.08
N ALA A 12 -0.78 14.37 -52.63
CA ALA A 12 0.22 13.44 -52.15
C ALA A 12 1.59 13.91 -52.63
N VAL A 13 2.53 14.06 -51.72
CA VAL A 13 3.95 14.13 -52.04
C VAL A 13 4.63 12.92 -51.41
N ALA A 14 5.08 12.01 -52.26
CA ALA A 14 5.90 10.86 -51.88
C ALA A 14 7.33 11.31 -51.64
N GLY A 15 7.79 11.19 -50.42
CA GLY A 15 9.20 11.30 -50.05
C GLY A 15 9.69 9.92 -49.57
N LEU A 16 10.52 9.26 -50.40
CA LEU A 16 11.27 8.08 -50.01
C LEU A 16 12.34 8.48 -48.98
N CYS A 17 12.25 7.98 -47.78
CA CYS A 17 13.40 7.86 -46.90
C CYS A 17 13.63 6.39 -46.58
N ALA A 18 14.81 5.90 -46.91
CA ALA A 18 15.25 4.54 -46.68
C ALA A 18 15.47 4.32 -45.19
N VAL A 19 14.76 3.35 -44.65
CA VAL A 19 14.99 2.86 -43.28
C VAL A 19 15.86 1.62 -43.38
N ALA A 20 17.04 1.68 -42.74
CA ALA A 20 17.89 0.51 -42.54
C ALA A 20 17.30 -0.38 -41.44
N PRO A 21 17.35 -1.72 -41.55
CA PRO A 21 16.80 -2.58 -40.52
C PRO A 21 17.75 -2.69 -39.33
N VAL A 22 17.22 -2.38 -38.15
CA VAL A 22 17.85 -2.73 -36.88
C VAL A 22 17.60 -4.20 -36.62
N ALA A 23 18.66 -4.97 -36.45
CA ALA A 23 18.62 -6.39 -36.19
C ALA A 23 18.13 -6.65 -34.76
N SER A 24 16.97 -7.27 -34.62
CA SER A 24 16.50 -7.85 -33.37
C SER A 24 17.30 -9.10 -33.05
N ALA A 25 18.05 -9.07 -31.95
CA ALA A 25 18.69 -10.26 -31.40
C ALA A 25 17.63 -11.07 -30.65
N GLN A 26 17.10 -12.11 -31.28
CA GLN A 26 16.37 -13.19 -30.62
C GLN A 26 17.39 -14.12 -29.97
N SER A 27 17.46 -14.14 -28.65
CA SER A 27 18.15 -15.21 -27.92
C SER A 27 17.24 -16.42 -27.81
N SER A 28 17.59 -17.45 -28.57
CA SER A 28 17.00 -18.79 -28.48
C SER A 28 17.45 -19.48 -27.20
N PHE A 29 16.51 -19.78 -26.30
CA PHE A 29 16.76 -20.75 -25.22
C PHE A 29 16.59 -22.17 -25.75
N SER A 30 17.70 -22.88 -25.84
CA SER A 30 17.72 -24.30 -26.05
C SER A 30 17.47 -25.04 -24.72
N SER A 31 16.45 -25.88 -24.72
CA SER A 31 16.14 -26.85 -23.68
C SER A 31 17.30 -27.85 -23.48
N LEU A 32 17.86 -27.89 -22.29
CA LEU A 32 18.67 -29.04 -21.83
C LEU A 32 17.94 -29.66 -20.64
N SER A 33 17.32 -30.79 -20.91
CA SER A 33 16.86 -31.72 -19.90
C SER A 33 18.04 -32.45 -19.28
N SER A 34 18.26 -32.32 -17.99
CA SER A 34 19.05 -33.25 -17.22
C SER A 34 18.35 -33.56 -15.91
N SER A 35 17.97 -34.82 -15.82
CA SER A 35 17.50 -35.49 -14.61
C SER A 35 18.62 -35.56 -13.57
N SER A 36 18.35 -35.14 -12.34
CA SER A 36 19.06 -35.67 -11.18
C SER A 36 18.20 -35.61 -9.92
N SER A 37 18.14 -36.73 -9.34
CA SER A 37 17.53 -37.26 -8.14
C SER A 37 17.63 -36.37 -6.88
N SER A 38 16.48 -36.35 -6.20
CA SER A 38 16.19 -36.08 -4.80
C SER A 38 17.30 -36.34 -3.77
N SER A 39 17.51 -35.36 -2.87
CA SER A 39 17.75 -35.64 -1.46
C SER A 39 17.14 -34.52 -0.60
N SER A 40 16.03 -34.87 0.01
CA SER A 40 15.37 -34.09 1.05
C SER A 40 16.21 -34.18 2.34
N SER A 41 16.70 -33.05 2.84
CA SER A 41 17.19 -32.97 4.22
C SER A 41 16.17 -32.19 5.07
N LEU A 42 15.39 -32.95 5.82
CA LEU A 42 14.54 -32.48 6.91
C LEU A 42 15.42 -31.97 8.05
N PHE A 43 15.45 -30.70 8.30
CA PHE A 43 15.95 -30.17 9.58
C PHE A 43 14.83 -30.26 10.60
N LYS A 44 15.00 -31.21 11.55
CA LYS A 44 14.21 -31.29 12.77
C LYS A 44 14.84 -30.38 13.83
N TRP A 45 14.10 -29.43 14.31
CA TRP A 45 14.45 -28.73 15.55
C TRP A 45 14.02 -29.57 16.75
N ASN A 46 14.99 -30.02 17.54
CA ASN A 46 14.76 -30.65 18.83
C ASN A 46 14.79 -29.58 19.92
N LEU A 47 13.65 -29.29 20.51
CA LEU A 47 13.58 -28.62 21.80
C LEU A 47 13.95 -29.63 22.89
N SER A 48 15.10 -29.47 23.52
CA SER A 48 15.42 -30.13 24.79
C SER A 48 15.38 -29.11 25.90
N SER A 49 14.36 -29.23 26.74
CA SER A 49 14.25 -28.57 28.03
C SER A 49 15.25 -29.22 29.02
N SER A 50 16.14 -28.45 29.60
CA SER A 50 16.84 -28.85 30.84
C SER A 50 16.73 -27.76 31.89
N SER A 51 15.89 -28.03 32.86
CA SER A 51 15.80 -27.28 34.09
C SER A 51 17.07 -27.43 34.95
N LYS A 52 17.70 -26.32 35.36
CA LYS A 52 18.51 -26.25 36.58
C LYS A 52 18.11 -25.02 37.40
N LYS A 53 17.58 -25.31 38.58
CA LYS A 53 17.42 -24.32 39.65
C LYS A 53 18.79 -23.91 40.16
N SER A 54 19.01 -22.62 40.39
CA SER A 54 19.83 -22.06 41.42
C SER A 54 19.18 -20.81 41.98
N GLU A 55 18.85 -20.86 43.25
CA GLU A 55 18.40 -19.72 44.05
C GLU A 55 19.60 -18.78 44.27
N ASP A 56 19.42 -17.50 43.95
CA ASP A 56 19.93 -16.40 44.80
C ASP A 56 19.24 -15.10 44.33
N GLY A 57 18.63 -14.40 45.28
CA GLY A 57 17.80 -13.25 45.04
C GLY A 57 18.61 -11.97 44.76
N ALA A 58 18.24 -11.28 43.71
CA ALA A 58 18.41 -9.85 43.53
C ALA A 58 17.04 -9.26 43.08
N PRO A 59 16.71 -8.01 43.42
CA PRO A 59 15.41 -7.44 43.09
C PRO A 59 15.24 -7.34 41.59
N GLU A 60 14.13 -7.88 41.05
CA GLU A 60 13.68 -7.70 39.69
C GLU A 60 13.34 -6.21 39.50
N ASP A 61 14.19 -5.49 38.79
CA ASP A 61 13.75 -4.31 38.07
C ASP A 61 12.77 -4.81 37.00
N SER A 62 11.50 -4.53 37.22
CA SER A 62 10.48 -4.70 36.19
C SER A 62 10.80 -3.72 35.09
N GLU A 63 11.46 -4.17 34.00
CA GLU A 63 11.41 -3.49 32.72
C GLU A 63 9.92 -3.46 32.30
N GLU A 64 9.28 -2.31 32.50
CA GLU A 64 8.02 -2.02 31.85
C GLU A 64 8.29 -2.06 30.34
N THR A 65 7.86 -3.11 29.68
CA THR A 65 7.73 -3.15 28.23
C THR A 65 6.91 -1.93 27.83
N PRO A 66 7.39 -1.08 26.89
CA PRO A 66 6.61 0.04 26.40
C PRO A 66 5.27 -0.49 25.90
N SER A 67 4.17 -0.04 26.48
CA SER A 67 2.84 -0.38 26.02
C SER A 67 2.69 0.19 24.60
N THR A 68 2.52 -0.66 23.62
CA THR A 68 2.14 -0.28 22.25
C THR A 68 0.95 0.67 22.34
N PRO A 69 0.95 1.84 21.68
CA PRO A 69 -0.21 2.72 21.66
C PRO A 69 -1.37 1.99 21.01
N THR A 70 -2.34 1.57 21.78
CA THR A 70 -3.60 1.04 21.25
C THR A 70 -4.40 2.22 20.71
N ASP A 71 -4.94 2.10 19.49
CA ASP A 71 -5.88 3.08 18.95
C ASP A 71 -7.12 3.13 19.85
N ASN A 72 -7.20 4.16 20.68
CA ASN A 72 -8.28 4.36 21.65
C ASN A 72 -9.67 4.55 20.99
N ARG A 73 -9.74 4.60 19.67
CA ARG A 73 -11.00 4.68 18.92
C ARG A 73 -11.67 3.33 18.75
N VAL A 74 -10.92 2.23 18.83
CA VAL A 74 -11.44 0.90 18.55
C VAL A 74 -12.45 0.48 19.58
N ILE A 75 -13.65 0.11 19.11
CA ILE A 75 -14.73 -0.44 19.89
C ILE A 75 -14.74 -1.97 19.76
N TRP A 76 -14.53 -2.45 18.55
CA TRP A 76 -14.50 -3.86 18.21
C TRP A 76 -13.73 -4.08 16.90
N HIS A 77 -13.10 -5.26 16.74
CA HIS A 77 -12.35 -5.61 15.53
C HIS A 77 -12.30 -7.12 15.33
N GLU A 78 -12.21 -7.54 14.07
CA GLU A 78 -11.99 -8.92 13.61
C GLU A 78 -11.06 -8.93 12.39
N SER A 79 -9.95 -9.65 12.47
CA SER A 79 -9.00 -9.84 11.38
C SER A 79 -9.08 -11.22 10.72
N PHE A 80 -9.92 -12.13 11.24
CA PHE A 80 -10.02 -13.53 10.82
C PHE A 80 -8.76 -14.39 11.05
N ASP A 81 -7.65 -13.84 11.53
CA ASP A 81 -6.37 -14.53 11.66
C ASP A 81 -6.38 -15.68 12.65
N GLU A 82 -7.20 -15.58 13.70
CA GLU A 82 -7.35 -16.61 14.72
C GLU A 82 -8.09 -17.88 14.22
N VAL A 83 -8.60 -17.87 12.99
CA VAL A 83 -9.29 -19.03 12.42
C VAL A 83 -8.29 -20.11 12.06
N GLU A 84 -8.34 -21.23 12.77
CA GLU A 84 -7.53 -22.40 12.43
C GLU A 84 -7.84 -22.90 11.01
N ASN A 85 -6.87 -22.79 10.11
CA ASN A 85 -7.01 -23.14 8.70
C ASN A 85 -5.95 -24.16 8.20
N PRO A 86 -5.86 -25.35 8.82
CA PRO A 86 -4.81 -26.33 8.50
C PRO A 86 -4.93 -26.93 7.08
N ALA A 87 -6.10 -26.79 6.45
CA ALA A 87 -6.38 -27.27 5.10
C ALA A 87 -6.27 -26.19 4.03
N ARG A 88 -5.79 -24.98 4.39
CA ARG A 88 -5.71 -23.77 3.56
C ARG A 88 -7.05 -23.14 3.18
N PHE A 89 -8.15 -23.87 3.29
CA PHE A 89 -9.52 -23.43 3.04
C PHE A 89 -10.44 -24.04 4.08
N THR A 90 -11.23 -23.21 4.72
CA THR A 90 -12.20 -23.68 5.71
C THR A 90 -13.47 -22.83 5.68
N HIS A 91 -14.62 -23.45 6.00
CA HIS A 91 -15.87 -22.73 6.26
C HIS A 91 -16.04 -22.37 7.74
N ARG A 92 -14.99 -22.58 8.55
CA ARG A 92 -15.01 -22.10 9.93
C ARG A 92 -14.91 -20.58 9.91
N MET A 93 -15.67 -19.97 10.78
CA MET A 93 -15.67 -18.55 11.03
C MET A 93 -15.21 -18.29 12.45
N PRO A 94 -14.76 -17.08 12.78
CA PRO A 94 -14.46 -16.71 14.17
C PRO A 94 -15.66 -16.90 15.09
N GLU A 95 -15.43 -16.92 16.40
CA GLU A 95 -16.49 -17.10 17.39
C GLU A 95 -17.58 -16.03 17.26
N GLY A 96 -18.82 -16.48 17.20
CA GLY A 96 -19.99 -15.61 17.08
C GLY A 96 -20.35 -15.15 15.67
N TRP A 97 -19.48 -15.35 14.69
CA TRP A 97 -19.84 -15.14 13.29
C TRP A 97 -20.71 -16.27 12.74
N THR A 98 -21.63 -15.92 11.87
CA THR A 98 -22.51 -16.88 11.19
C THR A 98 -22.47 -16.68 9.68
N SER A 99 -22.50 -17.78 8.95
CA SER A 99 -22.51 -17.79 7.49
C SER A 99 -23.71 -18.58 6.98
N SER A 100 -24.38 -18.08 5.95
CA SER A 100 -25.44 -18.79 5.24
C SER A 100 -25.26 -18.70 3.74
N VAL A 101 -25.78 -19.66 2.99
CA VAL A 101 -25.74 -19.69 1.53
C VAL A 101 -27.02 -20.31 0.99
N ASP A 102 -27.63 -19.66 0.02
CA ASP A 102 -28.83 -20.09 -0.71
C ASP A 102 -28.56 -20.15 -2.23
N GLY A 103 -29.41 -20.85 -2.97
CA GLY A 103 -29.38 -20.93 -4.42
C GLY A 103 -28.24 -21.80 -5.01
N VAL A 104 -27.57 -22.61 -4.17
CA VAL A 104 -26.43 -23.43 -4.58
C VAL A 104 -26.75 -24.90 -4.46
N ASN A 105 -27.00 -25.55 -5.60
CA ASN A 105 -27.28 -26.98 -5.69
C ASN A 105 -26.19 -27.79 -6.42
N SER A 106 -25.18 -27.12 -6.92
CA SER A 106 -24.11 -27.69 -7.74
C SER A 106 -22.75 -27.08 -7.40
N GLY A 107 -21.69 -27.55 -8.08
CA GLY A 107 -20.36 -26.97 -8.04
C GLY A 107 -19.46 -27.50 -6.93
N GLU A 108 -18.37 -26.79 -6.69
CA GLU A 108 -17.25 -27.18 -5.83
C GLU A 108 -17.55 -26.88 -4.36
N ALA A 109 -17.55 -27.89 -3.50
CA ALA A 109 -17.90 -27.75 -2.08
C ALA A 109 -17.01 -26.74 -1.31
N ARG A 110 -15.73 -26.61 -1.71
CA ARG A 110 -14.77 -25.66 -1.13
C ARG A 110 -15.23 -24.21 -1.23
N TRP A 111 -15.91 -23.86 -2.32
CA TRP A 111 -16.29 -22.50 -2.65
C TRP A 111 -17.76 -22.20 -2.38
N LYS A 112 -18.44 -23.12 -1.68
CA LYS A 112 -19.87 -22.97 -1.36
C LYS A 112 -20.09 -21.97 -0.24
N GLY A 113 -20.35 -20.71 -0.61
CA GLY A 113 -20.52 -19.61 0.35
C GLY A 113 -19.17 -19.07 0.85
N TRP A 114 -19.21 -18.38 1.96
CA TRP A 114 -18.03 -17.75 2.55
C TRP A 114 -17.01 -18.79 3.02
N THR A 115 -15.76 -18.56 2.69
CA THR A 115 -14.62 -19.45 2.96
C THR A 115 -13.47 -18.62 3.52
N THR A 116 -12.82 -19.08 4.59
CA THR A 116 -11.59 -18.48 5.12
C THR A 116 -10.38 -19.10 4.43
N SER A 117 -9.46 -18.25 3.98
CA SER A 117 -8.18 -18.62 3.34
C SER A 117 -7.18 -17.47 3.47
N THR A 118 -6.01 -17.61 2.87
CA THR A 118 -5.02 -16.52 2.69
C THR A 118 -5.01 -16.05 1.24
N ILE A 119 -4.53 -14.83 0.97
CA ILE A 119 -4.32 -14.33 -0.41
C ILE A 119 -3.49 -15.32 -1.21
N ARG A 120 -2.39 -15.79 -0.63
CA ARG A 120 -1.48 -16.76 -1.26
C ARG A 120 -2.18 -18.05 -1.66
N ASP A 121 -2.93 -18.65 -0.75
CA ASP A 121 -3.59 -19.94 -1.00
C ASP A 121 -4.79 -19.77 -1.94
N TRP A 122 -5.53 -18.67 -1.84
CA TRP A 122 -6.60 -18.31 -2.75
C TRP A 122 -6.08 -18.12 -4.18
N THR A 123 -5.06 -17.28 -4.37
CA THR A 123 -4.42 -17.04 -5.67
C THR A 123 -3.87 -18.32 -6.27
N TRP A 124 -3.22 -19.16 -5.45
CA TRP A 124 -2.70 -20.45 -5.91
C TRP A 124 -3.79 -21.40 -6.39
N ALA A 125 -4.96 -21.44 -5.74
CA ALA A 125 -6.05 -22.37 -6.04
C ALA A 125 -6.99 -21.87 -7.15
N ALA A 126 -7.12 -20.56 -7.33
CA ALA A 126 -8.12 -19.92 -8.17
C ALA A 126 -7.51 -19.16 -9.35
N GLU A 127 -6.21 -19.31 -9.58
CA GLU A 127 -5.41 -18.50 -10.50
C GLU A 127 -5.32 -17.03 -10.05
N THR A 128 -4.49 -16.23 -10.70
CA THR A 128 -4.25 -14.86 -10.26
C THR A 128 -5.46 -13.96 -10.48
N ASP A 129 -5.83 -13.70 -11.71
CA ASP A 129 -7.00 -12.88 -12.08
C ASP A 129 -7.20 -11.67 -11.16
N MET A 130 -6.13 -10.95 -10.83
CA MET A 130 -6.09 -9.80 -9.91
C MET A 130 -6.37 -10.12 -8.41
N ARG A 131 -6.58 -11.36 -7.99
CA ARG A 131 -6.84 -11.71 -6.59
C ARG A 131 -5.70 -11.31 -5.65
N HIS A 132 -4.45 -11.43 -6.12
CA HIS A 132 -3.25 -11.03 -5.38
C HIS A 132 -3.07 -9.51 -5.25
N TRP A 133 -3.90 -8.71 -5.91
CA TRP A 133 -3.87 -7.24 -5.78
C TRP A 133 -4.57 -6.73 -4.51
N PHE A 134 -5.09 -7.61 -3.69
CA PHE A 134 -5.67 -7.24 -2.41
C PHE A 134 -4.56 -6.97 -1.36
N THR A 135 -3.83 -5.87 -1.55
CA THR A 135 -2.69 -5.46 -0.70
C THR A 135 -3.10 -4.99 0.69
N GLN A 136 -4.39 -4.73 0.92
CA GLN A 136 -4.92 -4.36 2.23
C GLN A 136 -5.15 -5.56 3.16
N ALA A 137 -5.24 -6.78 2.61
CA ALA A 137 -5.46 -7.98 3.40
C ALA A 137 -4.16 -8.61 3.90
N HIS A 138 -4.23 -9.23 5.07
CA HIS A 138 -3.09 -9.90 5.70
C HIS A 138 -3.52 -11.23 6.29
N ASP A 139 -2.66 -12.25 6.22
CA ASP A 139 -2.89 -13.60 6.74
C ASP A 139 -4.22 -14.22 6.32
N ASN A 140 -5.15 -14.53 7.22
CA ASN A 140 -6.45 -15.06 6.89
C ASN A 140 -7.45 -13.95 6.57
N LEU A 141 -8.26 -14.18 5.55
CA LEU A 141 -9.38 -13.34 5.15
C LEU A 141 -10.59 -14.20 4.79
N VAL A 142 -11.76 -13.61 4.67
CA VAL A 142 -12.96 -14.31 4.22
C VAL A 142 -13.26 -13.99 2.76
N ILE A 143 -13.59 -15.01 1.99
CA ILE A 143 -13.72 -14.97 0.55
C ILE A 143 -15.03 -15.63 0.13
N ILE A 144 -15.70 -15.04 -0.84
CA ILE A 144 -16.71 -15.70 -1.64
C ILE A 144 -16.32 -15.59 -3.11
N ASP A 145 -16.21 -16.72 -3.81
CA ASP A 145 -15.71 -16.79 -5.17
C ASP A 145 -16.63 -17.67 -6.02
N SER A 146 -17.63 -17.06 -6.64
CA SER A 146 -18.62 -17.79 -7.44
C SER A 146 -18.04 -18.30 -8.75
N LYS A 147 -16.95 -17.69 -9.26
CA LYS A 147 -16.21 -18.18 -10.42
C LYS A 147 -15.62 -19.57 -10.14
N GLN A 148 -15.04 -19.73 -8.97
CA GLN A 148 -14.46 -21.01 -8.55
C GLN A 148 -15.50 -22.01 -8.07
N GLN A 149 -16.72 -21.57 -7.68
CA GLN A 149 -17.83 -22.44 -7.33
C GLN A 149 -18.30 -23.28 -8.52
N ARG A 150 -18.19 -22.78 -9.75
CA ARG A 150 -18.58 -23.49 -10.98
C ARG A 150 -20.04 -23.96 -10.93
N LEU A 151 -20.95 -23.01 -10.73
CA LEU A 151 -22.38 -23.28 -10.67
C LEU A 151 -22.97 -23.67 -12.02
N ASN A 152 -24.06 -24.46 -12.00
CA ASN A 152 -24.87 -24.67 -13.18
C ASN A 152 -25.61 -23.37 -13.57
N ASP A 153 -26.00 -23.23 -14.84
CA ASP A 153 -26.67 -22.05 -15.39
C ASP A 153 -27.96 -21.65 -14.67
N THR A 154 -28.57 -22.57 -13.91
CA THR A 154 -29.83 -22.35 -13.17
C THR A 154 -29.62 -21.93 -11.73
N ASP A 155 -28.44 -22.06 -11.20
CA ASP A 155 -28.12 -21.71 -9.82
C ASP A 155 -27.70 -20.23 -9.74
N ALA A 156 -28.03 -19.55 -8.65
CA ALA A 156 -27.60 -18.20 -8.35
C ALA A 156 -27.28 -18.11 -6.85
N MET A 157 -26.00 -18.02 -6.53
CA MET A 157 -25.53 -18.01 -5.15
C MET A 157 -25.86 -16.68 -4.48
N THR A 158 -26.55 -16.76 -3.34
CA THR A 158 -26.67 -15.65 -2.40
C THR A 158 -26.13 -16.12 -1.06
N ALA A 159 -25.14 -15.45 -0.55
CA ALA A 159 -24.49 -15.81 0.70
C ALA A 159 -24.34 -14.61 1.62
N GLN A 160 -24.56 -14.85 2.90
CA GLN A 160 -24.43 -13.83 3.94
C GLN A 160 -23.37 -14.26 4.97
N LEU A 161 -22.61 -13.29 5.45
CA LEU A 161 -21.69 -13.40 6.56
C LEU A 161 -22.08 -12.35 7.60
N THR A 162 -22.46 -12.76 8.79
CA THR A 162 -22.98 -11.87 9.84
C THR A 162 -22.08 -11.93 11.07
N SER A 163 -21.68 -10.75 11.56
CA SER A 163 -20.84 -10.59 12.74
C SER A 163 -21.51 -11.04 14.03
N PRO A 164 -20.76 -11.27 15.11
CA PRO A 164 -21.31 -11.31 16.45
C PRO A 164 -22.03 -10.01 16.82
N SER A 165 -22.69 -10.01 17.95
CA SER A 165 -23.32 -8.79 18.50
C SER A 165 -22.22 -7.86 19.03
N ILE A 166 -22.04 -6.71 18.40
CA ILE A 166 -21.02 -5.70 18.71
C ILE A 166 -21.62 -4.70 19.70
N PRO A 167 -21.01 -4.46 20.88
CA PRO A 167 -21.53 -3.51 21.85
C PRO A 167 -21.36 -2.07 21.39
N VAL A 168 -22.46 -1.31 21.28
CA VAL A 168 -22.48 0.10 20.87
C VAL A 168 -23.17 1.01 21.88
N ALA A 169 -23.52 0.51 23.06
CA ALA A 169 -24.20 1.29 24.09
C ALA A 169 -23.38 2.51 24.51
N GLY A 170 -23.99 3.69 24.44
CA GLY A 170 -23.34 4.96 24.81
C GLY A 170 -22.30 5.45 23.82
N GLN A 171 -22.11 4.78 22.69
CA GLN A 171 -21.31 5.30 21.60
C GLN A 171 -22.11 6.38 20.85
N GLY A 172 -21.40 7.42 20.42
CA GLY A 172 -21.93 8.44 19.51
C GLY A 172 -21.71 8.05 18.05
N ASP A 173 -21.13 8.95 17.26
CA ASP A 173 -20.80 8.71 15.89
C ASP A 173 -19.63 7.70 15.78
N ILE A 174 -19.86 6.64 15.04
CA ILE A 174 -18.89 5.57 14.78
C ILE A 174 -18.71 5.39 13.29
N ASN A 175 -17.62 4.71 12.90
CA ASN A 175 -17.46 4.19 11.56
C ASN A 175 -17.38 2.66 11.61
N LEU A 176 -17.96 2.01 10.60
CA LEU A 176 -17.62 0.66 10.22
C LEU A 176 -16.45 0.75 9.24
N GLU A 177 -15.33 0.15 9.62
CA GLU A 177 -14.15 0.05 8.78
C GLU A 177 -13.94 -1.39 8.36
N PHE A 178 -13.51 -1.62 7.11
CA PHE A 178 -13.13 -2.94 6.61
C PHE A 178 -12.31 -2.81 5.33
N ASP A 179 -11.46 -3.79 5.10
CA ASP A 179 -10.73 -3.90 3.84
C ASP A 179 -11.47 -4.86 2.92
N HIS A 180 -11.59 -4.50 1.63
CA HIS A 180 -12.26 -5.39 0.69
C HIS A 180 -11.70 -5.34 -0.72
N HIS A 181 -11.96 -6.43 -1.44
CA HIS A 181 -11.56 -6.62 -2.81
C HIS A 181 -12.72 -7.30 -3.55
N TYR A 182 -13.41 -6.54 -4.41
CA TYR A 182 -14.60 -6.98 -5.09
C TYR A 182 -14.44 -6.87 -6.59
N ARG A 183 -14.70 -7.96 -7.29
CA ARG A 183 -14.81 -7.97 -8.73
C ARG A 183 -16.22 -8.38 -9.12
N GLN A 184 -16.89 -7.50 -9.86
CA GLN A 184 -18.25 -7.75 -10.35
C GLN A 184 -18.22 -8.74 -11.53
N GLY A 185 -19.21 -9.60 -11.60
CA GLY A 185 -19.45 -10.47 -12.74
C GLY A 185 -20.52 -9.93 -13.67
N LYS A 186 -21.68 -10.59 -13.69
CA LYS A 186 -22.80 -10.25 -14.55
C LYS A 186 -23.65 -9.13 -13.97
N GLU A 187 -24.40 -8.46 -14.84
CA GLU A 187 -25.43 -7.51 -14.41
C GLU A 187 -26.41 -8.16 -13.43
N GLY A 188 -26.63 -7.50 -12.30
CA GLY A 188 -27.49 -7.98 -11.20
C GLY A 188 -26.78 -8.75 -10.10
N GLN A 189 -25.51 -9.15 -10.29
CA GLN A 189 -24.66 -9.61 -9.19
C GLN A 189 -24.15 -8.37 -8.43
N ASN A 190 -24.22 -8.43 -7.09
CA ASN A 190 -23.75 -7.32 -6.25
C ASN A 190 -23.27 -7.79 -4.88
N ALA A 191 -22.56 -6.89 -4.21
CA ALA A 191 -22.12 -7.02 -2.84
C ALA A 191 -22.73 -5.91 -1.98
N MET A 192 -23.23 -6.23 -0.80
CA MET A 192 -23.91 -5.28 0.08
C MET A 192 -23.41 -5.40 1.50
N VAL A 193 -23.26 -4.26 2.17
CA VAL A 193 -23.01 -4.16 3.60
C VAL A 193 -24.26 -3.64 4.29
N GLN A 194 -24.67 -4.36 5.32
CA GLN A 194 -25.90 -4.08 6.05
C GLN A 194 -25.61 -4.02 7.55
N VAL A 195 -26.34 -3.18 8.27
CA VAL A 195 -26.28 -3.11 9.73
C VAL A 195 -27.65 -3.29 10.34
N SER A 196 -27.70 -3.93 11.51
CA SER A 196 -28.91 -4.03 12.33
C SER A 196 -28.60 -3.68 13.77
N PHE A 197 -29.53 -3.01 14.46
CA PHE A 197 -29.41 -2.65 15.88
C PHE A 197 -30.41 -3.43 16.71
N ASP A 198 -29.96 -3.98 17.84
CA ASP A 198 -30.79 -4.71 18.83
C ASP A 198 -31.70 -5.77 18.20
N GLY A 199 -31.27 -6.44 17.14
CA GLY A 199 -32.05 -7.46 16.42
C GLY A 199 -33.15 -6.93 15.50
N ALA A 200 -33.16 -5.62 15.19
CA ALA A 200 -34.05 -5.04 14.18
C ALA A 200 -33.71 -5.54 12.76
N ALA A 201 -34.59 -5.25 11.80
CA ALA A 201 -34.31 -5.59 10.40
C ALA A 201 -33.04 -4.90 9.89
N PRO A 202 -32.18 -5.61 9.15
CA PRO A 202 -30.97 -5.02 8.58
C PRO A 202 -31.26 -3.86 7.61
N GLN A 203 -30.40 -2.85 7.62
CA GLN A 203 -30.44 -1.72 6.71
C GLN A 203 -29.16 -1.73 5.87
N THR A 204 -29.28 -1.61 4.55
CA THR A 204 -28.13 -1.50 3.65
C THR A 204 -27.48 -0.13 3.80
N ILE A 205 -26.20 -0.11 4.10
CA ILE A 205 -25.38 1.10 4.25
C ILE A 205 -24.40 1.29 3.10
N ALA A 206 -24.05 0.22 2.39
CA ALA A 206 -23.25 0.27 1.16
C ALA A 206 -23.68 -0.84 0.19
N SER A 207 -23.53 -0.58 -1.10
CA SER A 207 -23.77 -1.55 -2.18
C SER A 207 -22.74 -1.33 -3.29
N PHE A 208 -22.13 -2.42 -3.74
CA PHE A 208 -21.10 -2.42 -4.76
C PHE A 208 -21.64 -3.21 -5.97
N ASP A 209 -21.83 -2.52 -7.08
CA ASP A 209 -22.30 -3.02 -8.38
C ASP A 209 -21.28 -2.80 -9.50
N HIS A 210 -20.03 -2.58 -9.14
CA HIS A 210 -18.88 -2.40 -10.02
C HIS A 210 -17.62 -2.88 -9.29
N ASP A 211 -16.51 -3.03 -10.02
CA ASP A 211 -15.23 -3.46 -9.46
C ASP A 211 -14.71 -2.47 -8.42
N VAL A 212 -14.31 -3.00 -7.27
CA VAL A 212 -13.64 -2.24 -6.20
C VAL A 212 -12.43 -3.06 -5.73
N PHE A 213 -11.25 -2.63 -6.13
CA PHE A 213 -10.03 -3.38 -5.85
C PHE A 213 -9.27 -2.82 -4.67
N SER A 214 -8.92 -3.71 -3.72
CA SER A 214 -8.03 -3.44 -2.58
C SER A 214 -8.34 -2.11 -1.88
N LYS A 215 -9.55 -1.97 -1.38
CA LYS A 215 -10.02 -0.72 -0.77
C LYS A 215 -10.25 -0.87 0.72
N HIS A 216 -9.77 0.11 1.47
CA HIS A 216 -10.21 0.35 2.83
C HIS A 216 -11.49 1.19 2.81
N GLU A 217 -12.59 0.65 3.32
CA GLU A 217 -13.85 1.38 3.49
C GLU A 217 -13.98 1.89 4.91
N SER A 218 -14.44 3.13 5.06
CA SER A 218 -14.78 3.74 6.35
C SER A 218 -16.18 4.37 6.25
N LEU A 219 -17.18 3.58 6.63
CA LEU A 219 -18.60 3.94 6.47
C LEU A 219 -19.15 4.57 7.75
N PRO A 220 -19.64 5.82 7.69
CA PRO A 220 -20.19 6.49 8.86
C PRO A 220 -21.52 5.85 9.29
N ILE A 221 -21.63 5.62 10.59
CA ILE A 221 -22.83 5.05 11.21
C ILE A 221 -23.32 5.95 12.33
N GLU A 222 -24.60 6.30 12.30
CA GLU A 222 -25.30 6.96 13.40
C GLU A 222 -25.94 5.91 14.29
N VAL A 223 -25.48 5.80 15.52
CA VAL A 223 -26.03 4.85 16.49
C VAL A 223 -27.40 5.35 16.98
N PRO A 224 -28.50 4.61 16.78
CA PRO A 224 -29.81 5.02 17.25
C PRO A 224 -29.83 5.24 18.77
N ALA A 225 -30.55 6.26 19.22
CA ALA A 225 -30.68 6.56 20.64
C ALA A 225 -31.19 5.35 21.43
N GLY A 226 -30.42 4.90 22.41
CA GLY A 226 -30.73 3.74 23.26
C GLY A 226 -30.35 2.39 22.68
N ALA A 227 -29.79 2.30 21.48
CA ALA A 227 -29.24 1.07 20.93
C ALA A 227 -28.10 0.54 21.80
N ARG A 228 -28.07 -0.75 22.01
CA ARG A 228 -27.08 -1.43 22.86
C ARG A 228 -26.11 -2.26 22.06
N SER A 229 -26.58 -2.81 20.95
CA SER A 229 -25.79 -3.72 20.11
C SER A 229 -26.03 -3.46 18.63
N MET A 230 -25.03 -3.78 17.82
CA MET A 230 -25.07 -3.73 16.37
C MET A 230 -24.55 -5.06 15.80
N GLN A 231 -25.07 -5.47 14.67
CA GLN A 231 -24.48 -6.54 13.83
C GLN A 231 -24.25 -6.00 12.42
N VAL A 232 -23.18 -6.48 11.82
CA VAL A 232 -22.81 -6.20 10.41
C VAL A 232 -23.08 -7.46 9.60
N THR A 233 -23.68 -7.32 8.43
CA THR A 233 -23.89 -8.43 7.48
C THR A 233 -23.32 -8.06 6.11
N PHE A 234 -22.42 -8.89 5.63
CA PHE A 234 -21.89 -8.85 4.26
C PHE A 234 -22.73 -9.82 3.41
N THR A 235 -23.38 -9.30 2.38
CA THR A 235 -24.25 -10.10 1.49
C THR A 235 -23.70 -10.03 0.07
N TYR A 236 -23.27 -11.19 -0.45
CA TYR A 236 -22.96 -11.40 -1.86
C TYR A 236 -24.18 -12.01 -2.52
N ALA A 237 -24.75 -11.36 -3.52
CA ALA A 237 -26.02 -11.74 -4.10
C ALA A 237 -25.95 -12.02 -5.60
N ASN A 238 -26.72 -13.04 -6.03
CA ASN A 238 -26.93 -13.42 -7.42
C ASN A 238 -25.68 -13.85 -8.20
N GLY A 239 -24.64 -14.35 -7.51
CA GLY A 239 -23.42 -14.84 -8.16
C GLY A 239 -23.67 -16.16 -8.93
N ASN A 240 -23.27 -16.21 -10.19
CA ASN A 240 -23.27 -17.42 -11.01
C ASN A 240 -22.16 -17.36 -12.06
N ASP A 241 -21.07 -18.09 -11.82
CA ASP A 241 -19.82 -17.99 -12.61
C ASP A 241 -19.33 -16.54 -12.76
N ASP A 242 -19.67 -15.74 -11.75
CA ASP A 242 -19.20 -14.36 -11.58
C ASP A 242 -17.90 -14.37 -10.78
N TRP A 243 -17.35 -13.20 -10.54
CA TRP A 243 -16.08 -13.12 -9.85
C TRP A 243 -16.22 -13.32 -8.34
N TRP A 244 -15.56 -12.49 -7.54
CA TRP A 244 -15.39 -12.69 -6.10
C TRP A 244 -15.66 -11.45 -5.28
N TRP A 245 -15.83 -11.67 -3.98
CA TRP A 245 -15.70 -10.66 -2.94
C TRP A 245 -14.86 -11.23 -1.80
N ALA A 246 -13.76 -10.53 -1.47
CA ALA A 246 -12.94 -10.82 -0.31
C ALA A 246 -13.05 -9.68 0.69
N VAL A 247 -13.04 -10.00 1.98
CA VAL A 247 -13.18 -9.04 3.09
C VAL A 247 -12.19 -9.40 4.19
N ASP A 248 -11.59 -8.37 4.78
CA ASP A 248 -10.65 -8.48 5.89
C ASP A 248 -10.79 -7.28 6.84
N ASN A 249 -10.19 -7.38 8.03
CA ASN A 249 -10.00 -6.27 8.96
C ASN A 249 -11.29 -5.50 9.31
N VAL A 250 -12.35 -6.21 9.63
CA VAL A 250 -13.65 -5.60 9.97
C VAL A 250 -13.57 -4.95 11.35
N GLY A 251 -13.80 -3.66 11.44
CA GLY A 251 -13.70 -2.90 12.67
C GLY A 251 -14.86 -1.94 12.90
N VAL A 252 -15.19 -1.70 14.15
CA VAL A 252 -16.07 -0.61 14.58
C VAL A 252 -15.24 0.35 15.41
N VAL A 253 -15.13 1.58 14.96
CA VAL A 253 -14.27 2.60 15.59
C VAL A 253 -15.06 3.87 15.89
N LYS A 254 -14.62 4.63 16.88
CA LYS A 254 -15.13 6.00 17.09
C LYS A 254 -14.69 6.86 15.92
N ARG A 255 -15.62 7.63 15.35
CA ARG A 255 -15.29 8.57 14.28
C ARG A 255 -14.32 9.63 14.78
N LEU A 256 -13.30 9.93 13.99
CA LEU A 256 -12.47 11.11 14.23
C LEU A 256 -13.33 12.38 14.10
N PRO A 257 -13.19 13.35 15.01
CA PRO A 257 -13.89 14.61 14.88
C PRO A 257 -13.43 15.34 13.60
N GLU A 258 -14.27 16.24 13.11
CA GLU A 258 -13.84 17.12 12.03
C GLU A 258 -12.56 17.89 12.42
N VAL A 259 -11.67 18.07 11.46
CA VAL A 259 -10.43 18.82 11.70
C VAL A 259 -10.76 20.26 12.02
N THR A 260 -10.37 20.69 13.20
CA THR A 260 -10.47 22.07 13.64
C THR A 260 -9.08 22.63 13.99
N GLY A 261 -8.78 23.83 13.51
CA GLY A 261 -7.50 24.47 13.78
C GLY A 261 -6.45 24.24 12.68
N LYS A 262 -5.24 24.71 12.96
CA LYS A 262 -4.12 24.60 12.01
C LYS A 262 -3.30 23.36 12.30
N PRO A 263 -2.72 22.74 11.27
CA PRO A 263 -1.76 21.66 11.49
C PRO A 263 -0.51 22.19 12.24
N GLN A 264 0.12 21.31 12.99
CA GLN A 264 1.41 21.56 13.63
C GLN A 264 2.52 21.73 12.58
N ALA A 265 2.53 20.85 11.58
CA ALA A 265 3.48 20.87 10.47
C ALA A 265 2.75 20.58 9.15
N ILE A 266 3.27 21.14 8.06
CA ILE A 266 2.86 20.83 6.68
C ILE A 266 4.12 20.46 5.90
N ILE A 267 4.08 19.34 5.21
CA ILE A 267 5.17 18.81 4.40
C ILE A 267 4.64 18.53 2.99
N ASP A 268 5.28 19.07 1.97
CA ASP A 268 5.03 18.71 0.58
C ASP A 268 5.95 17.56 0.19
N VAL A 269 5.43 16.56 -0.54
CA VAL A 269 6.18 15.36 -0.92
C VAL A 269 6.03 15.12 -2.42
N LEU A 270 7.15 15.04 -3.12
CA LEU A 270 7.27 14.70 -4.52
C LEU A 270 8.19 13.48 -4.66
N SER A 271 8.16 12.83 -5.81
CA SER A 271 9.09 11.74 -6.16
C SER A 271 9.16 11.56 -7.68
N ASP A 272 10.09 10.73 -8.12
CA ASP A 272 10.17 10.24 -9.50
C ASP A 272 10.11 11.39 -10.53
N VAL A 273 10.99 12.37 -10.37
CA VAL A 273 11.14 13.52 -11.28
C VAL A 273 11.82 13.08 -12.59
N GLN A 274 12.79 12.19 -12.51
CA GLN A 274 13.44 11.44 -13.61
C GLN A 274 13.69 12.27 -14.87
N GLY A 275 14.27 13.45 -14.71
CA GLY A 275 14.65 14.29 -15.85
C GLY A 275 13.50 15.09 -16.49
N ASP A 276 12.35 15.18 -15.84
CA ASP A 276 11.28 16.11 -16.23
C ASP A 276 11.28 17.40 -15.40
N PRO A 277 12.13 18.38 -15.77
CA PRO A 277 12.24 19.63 -15.05
C PRO A 277 11.00 20.52 -15.19
N GLU A 278 10.22 20.37 -16.26
CA GLU A 278 9.06 21.23 -16.51
C GLU A 278 7.89 20.84 -15.58
N ASP A 279 7.59 19.55 -15.45
CA ASP A 279 6.55 19.06 -14.54
C ASP A 279 6.94 19.29 -13.07
N TYR A 280 8.23 19.13 -12.74
CA TYR A 280 8.74 19.53 -11.43
C TYR A 280 8.48 21.02 -11.13
N LYS A 281 8.80 21.92 -12.07
CA LYS A 281 8.60 23.37 -11.88
C LYS A 281 7.13 23.74 -11.76
N GLU A 282 6.26 23.07 -12.53
CA GLU A 282 4.80 23.24 -12.45
C GLU A 282 4.28 22.82 -11.06
N ALA A 283 4.63 21.63 -10.58
CA ALA A 283 4.26 21.15 -9.25
C ALA A 283 4.73 22.12 -8.13
N ILE A 284 5.97 22.55 -8.16
CA ILE A 284 6.51 23.55 -7.19
C ILE A 284 5.73 24.86 -7.27
N GLY A 285 5.38 25.32 -8.48
CA GLY A 285 4.59 26.54 -8.67
C GLY A 285 3.22 26.44 -7.99
N LEU A 286 2.53 25.31 -8.12
CA LEU A 286 1.24 25.05 -7.49
C LEU A 286 1.36 24.96 -5.96
N LEU A 287 2.32 24.20 -5.45
CA LEU A 287 2.58 24.06 -4.01
C LEU A 287 2.90 25.42 -3.37
N ASN A 288 3.72 26.22 -4.04
CA ASN A 288 4.04 27.59 -3.61
C ASN A 288 2.84 28.55 -3.64
N ALA A 289 1.85 28.29 -4.48
CA ALA A 289 0.63 29.12 -4.56
C ALA A 289 -0.39 28.81 -3.46
N MET A 290 -0.33 27.64 -2.81
CA MET A 290 -1.24 27.26 -1.75
C MET A 290 -1.20 28.24 -0.59
N GLU A 291 -2.35 28.47 0.06
CA GLU A 291 -2.49 29.45 1.15
C GLU A 291 -1.64 29.05 2.37
N ASP A 292 -1.80 27.81 2.83
CA ASP A 292 -1.01 27.26 3.93
C ASP A 292 0.34 26.79 3.39
N LYS A 293 1.43 27.41 3.87
CA LYS A 293 2.78 27.11 3.39
C LYS A 293 3.34 25.88 4.09
N ALA A 294 3.98 25.00 3.33
CA ALA A 294 4.72 23.88 3.89
C ALA A 294 6.01 24.35 4.57
N GLY A 295 6.41 23.66 5.63
CA GLY A 295 7.68 23.87 6.33
C GLY A 295 8.86 23.13 5.67
N ALA A 296 8.58 22.13 4.85
CA ALA A 296 9.59 21.39 4.09
C ALA A 296 9.03 20.80 2.78
N LEU A 297 9.95 20.51 1.86
CA LEU A 297 9.75 19.64 0.71
C LEU A 297 10.55 18.35 0.89
N VAL A 298 9.92 17.21 0.71
CA VAL A 298 10.60 15.92 0.55
C VAL A 298 10.56 15.52 -0.92
N ILE A 299 11.68 15.03 -1.45
CA ILE A 299 11.72 14.38 -2.77
C ILE A 299 12.17 12.95 -2.55
N ASN A 300 11.21 12.02 -2.71
CA ASN A 300 11.37 10.63 -2.29
C ASN A 300 11.98 9.74 -3.38
N GLY A 301 13.19 10.10 -3.84
CA GLY A 301 14.01 9.36 -4.80
C GLY A 301 13.67 9.63 -6.25
N ASP A 302 14.54 9.16 -7.12
CA ASP A 302 14.48 9.31 -8.57
C ASP A 302 14.34 10.78 -9.00
N LEU A 303 15.25 11.63 -8.46
CA LEU A 303 15.34 13.05 -8.78
C LEU A 303 15.84 13.26 -10.21
N VAL A 304 16.62 12.31 -10.71
CA VAL A 304 17.31 12.32 -12.01
C VAL A 304 16.98 11.05 -12.81
N ASP A 305 17.13 11.07 -14.13
CA ASP A 305 16.90 9.91 -15.00
C ASP A 305 18.05 8.90 -14.95
N ASP A 306 19.27 9.38 -14.73
CA ASP A 306 20.44 8.58 -14.38
C ASP A 306 21.40 9.37 -13.48
N GLY A 307 22.36 8.70 -12.85
CA GLY A 307 23.30 9.31 -11.91
C GLY A 307 24.35 10.22 -12.55
N SER A 308 24.29 10.54 -13.85
CA SER A 308 25.26 11.36 -14.57
C SER A 308 25.29 12.81 -14.07
N GLN A 309 26.43 13.48 -14.28
CA GLN A 309 26.56 14.89 -13.96
C GLN A 309 25.58 15.77 -14.74
N GLU A 310 25.29 15.42 -16.00
CA GLU A 310 24.39 16.17 -16.88
C GLU A 310 22.94 16.17 -16.32
N GLN A 311 22.47 15.02 -15.86
CA GLN A 311 21.14 14.88 -15.25
C GLN A 311 21.04 15.68 -13.95
N TRP A 312 22.07 15.60 -13.11
CA TRP A 312 22.13 16.41 -11.89
C TRP A 312 22.17 17.92 -12.16
N ASP A 313 22.92 18.37 -13.16
CA ASP A 313 22.97 19.78 -13.54
C ASP A 313 21.59 20.28 -14.01
N THR A 314 20.83 19.44 -14.73
CA THR A 314 19.47 19.72 -15.17
C THR A 314 18.51 19.85 -13.98
N PHE A 315 18.52 18.91 -13.07
CA PHE A 315 17.67 18.93 -11.88
C PHE A 315 17.98 20.14 -10.97
N LEU A 316 19.25 20.38 -10.68
CA LEU A 316 19.68 21.52 -9.87
C LEU A 316 19.34 22.88 -10.51
N GLN A 317 19.37 22.96 -11.84
CA GLN A 317 18.92 24.14 -12.55
C GLN A 317 17.41 24.34 -12.40
N ALA A 318 16.60 23.29 -12.52
CA ALA A 318 15.17 23.36 -12.30
C ALA A 318 14.81 23.83 -10.88
N GLN A 319 15.50 23.32 -9.86
CA GLN A 319 15.34 23.78 -8.48
C GLN A 319 15.68 25.25 -8.28
N LYS A 320 16.70 25.73 -8.98
CA LYS A 320 17.09 27.14 -8.93
C LYS A 320 16.08 28.06 -9.63
N GLU A 321 15.46 27.57 -10.71
CA GLU A 321 14.42 28.29 -11.46
C GLU A 321 13.08 28.34 -10.72
N ALA A 322 12.72 27.23 -10.05
CA ALA A 322 11.50 27.11 -9.25
C ALA A 322 11.85 26.64 -7.82
N PRO A 323 12.38 27.52 -6.97
CA PRO A 323 12.68 27.14 -5.59
C PRO A 323 11.39 26.93 -4.79
N HIS A 324 11.35 25.87 -4.00
CA HIS A 324 10.25 25.64 -3.07
C HIS A 324 10.26 26.68 -1.94
N ALA A 325 9.09 27.19 -1.55
CA ALA A 325 8.95 28.30 -0.61
C ALA A 325 9.53 28.00 0.79
N ALA A 326 9.50 26.75 1.24
CA ALA A 326 10.02 26.35 2.55
C ALA A 326 11.54 26.50 2.66
N GLY A 327 12.27 26.32 1.58
CA GLY A 327 13.75 26.33 1.58
C GLY A 327 14.39 25.12 2.29
N THR A 328 13.66 24.43 3.16
CA THR A 328 14.08 23.17 3.82
C THR A 328 13.69 21.99 2.95
N GLN A 329 14.66 21.11 2.68
CA GLN A 329 14.41 19.92 1.85
C GLN A 329 15.03 18.66 2.49
N LEU A 330 14.39 17.50 2.25
CA LEU A 330 14.93 16.19 2.51
C LEU A 330 14.84 15.36 1.22
N TRP A 331 15.96 14.76 0.81
CA TRP A 331 16.00 13.90 -0.37
C TRP A 331 16.28 12.46 0.01
N THR A 332 15.68 11.53 -0.70
CA THR A 332 16.05 10.11 -0.65
C THR A 332 16.72 9.66 -1.94
N ILE A 333 17.36 8.52 -1.90
CA ILE A 333 18.03 7.92 -3.06
C ILE A 333 17.05 6.91 -3.69
N GLY A 334 16.77 7.08 -4.98
CA GLY A 334 16.11 6.06 -5.78
C GLY A 334 17.12 5.24 -6.58
N ASN A 335 16.63 4.35 -7.43
CA ASN A 335 17.50 3.54 -8.29
C ASN A 335 18.13 4.37 -9.41
N HIS A 336 17.46 5.39 -9.90
CA HIS A 336 17.94 6.24 -10.99
C HIS A 336 19.15 7.10 -10.60
N GLU A 337 19.26 7.54 -9.35
CA GLU A 337 20.48 8.19 -8.85
C GLU A 337 21.72 7.31 -9.01
N MET A 338 21.53 6.00 -9.06
CA MET A 338 22.60 5.01 -9.05
C MET A 338 22.83 4.34 -10.41
N TYR A 339 22.07 4.72 -11.45
CA TYR A 339 22.23 4.18 -12.80
C TYR A 339 23.38 4.82 -13.55
N GLY A 340 24.07 4.01 -14.37
CA GLY A 340 25.13 4.43 -15.27
C GLY A 340 26.50 3.77 -14.97
N PRO A 341 27.57 4.18 -15.68
CA PRO A 341 28.83 3.44 -15.74
C PRO A 341 29.85 3.79 -14.63
N GLU A 342 29.55 4.71 -13.70
CA GLU A 342 30.58 5.25 -12.80
C GLU A 342 30.76 4.48 -11.47
N GLY A 343 29.79 3.66 -11.06
CA GLY A 343 29.84 2.86 -9.83
C GLY A 343 29.30 3.54 -8.57
N SER A 344 28.92 2.71 -7.59
CA SER A 344 28.18 3.12 -6.39
C SER A 344 28.87 4.23 -5.59
N GLU A 345 30.17 4.14 -5.38
CA GLU A 345 30.91 5.15 -4.61
C GLU A 345 30.82 6.55 -5.25
N THR A 346 30.90 6.63 -6.58
CA THR A 346 30.80 7.90 -7.29
C THR A 346 29.41 8.49 -7.19
N TYR A 347 28.38 7.68 -7.43
CA TYR A 347 27.01 8.14 -7.39
C TYR A 347 26.57 8.53 -5.99
N LEU A 348 26.87 7.71 -5.00
CA LEU A 348 26.58 8.03 -3.61
C LEU A 348 27.25 9.34 -3.17
N LYS A 349 28.51 9.52 -3.49
CA LYS A 349 29.24 10.77 -3.19
C LYS A 349 28.61 11.98 -3.88
N ARG A 350 28.15 11.82 -5.13
CA ARG A 350 27.48 12.89 -5.88
C ARG A 350 26.17 13.27 -5.21
N PHE A 351 25.32 12.28 -4.89
CA PHE A 351 24.08 12.51 -4.15
C PHE A 351 24.34 13.23 -2.82
N LEU A 352 25.22 12.70 -1.98
CA LEU A 352 25.53 13.29 -0.67
C LEU A 352 26.03 14.74 -0.79
N THR A 353 26.81 15.04 -1.84
CA THR A 353 27.32 16.40 -2.10
C THR A 353 26.15 17.36 -2.39
N TYR A 354 25.21 16.97 -3.23
CA TYR A 354 24.09 17.83 -3.64
C TYR A 354 22.99 17.88 -2.58
N ALA A 355 22.74 16.79 -1.88
CA ALA A 355 21.81 16.76 -0.76
C ALA A 355 22.34 17.46 0.50
N GLY A 356 23.65 17.77 0.54
CA GLY A 356 24.30 18.38 1.71
C GLY A 356 24.32 17.47 2.92
N GLN A 357 24.48 16.16 2.71
CA GLN A 357 24.45 15.12 3.75
C GLN A 357 25.80 14.43 3.88
N ASP A 358 26.11 13.95 5.09
CA ASP A 358 27.33 13.19 5.36
C ASP A 358 27.12 11.67 5.23
N LYS A 359 25.86 11.21 5.32
CA LYS A 359 25.45 9.80 5.26
C LYS A 359 24.24 9.62 4.34
N PRO A 360 24.00 8.43 3.79
CA PRO A 360 22.82 8.15 2.99
C PRO A 360 21.50 8.39 3.75
N TRP A 361 21.47 8.14 5.03
CA TRP A 361 20.33 8.38 5.90
C TRP A 361 20.41 9.70 6.63
N ASN A 362 19.26 10.31 6.88
CA ASN A 362 19.20 11.62 7.51
C ASN A 362 17.89 11.80 8.30
N GLU A 363 17.93 12.71 9.26
CA GLU A 363 16.75 13.22 9.95
C GLU A 363 16.77 14.74 9.94
N ILE A 364 15.65 15.34 9.56
CA ILE A 364 15.37 16.76 9.80
C ILE A 364 14.10 16.88 10.65
N VAL A 365 13.99 17.94 11.43
CA VAL A 365 12.81 18.19 12.26
C VAL A 365 12.13 19.47 11.80
N VAL A 366 10.87 19.39 11.42
CA VAL A 366 10.07 20.51 10.92
C VAL A 366 8.89 20.72 11.86
N ASP A 367 8.85 21.88 12.51
CA ASP A 367 7.82 22.24 13.49
C ASP A 367 7.59 21.15 14.56
N GLY A 368 8.66 20.48 14.98
CA GLY A 368 8.65 19.41 15.98
C GLY A 368 8.29 18.03 15.45
N VAL A 369 8.09 17.85 14.14
CA VAL A 369 7.82 16.57 13.47
C VAL A 369 9.09 16.08 12.79
N PRO A 370 9.55 14.83 13.07
CA PRO A 370 10.72 14.26 12.40
C PRO A 370 10.36 13.75 10.99
N LEU A 371 11.21 14.10 10.04
CA LEU A 371 11.25 13.54 8.69
C LEU A 371 12.55 12.72 8.59
N ILE A 372 12.43 11.42 8.40
CA ILE A 372 13.53 10.46 8.44
C ILE A 372 13.68 9.85 7.05
N SER A 373 14.86 9.92 6.45
CA SER A 373 15.18 9.24 5.19
C SER A 373 16.00 7.97 5.42
N VAL A 374 15.61 6.89 4.74
CA VAL A 374 16.26 5.57 4.77
C VAL A 374 16.64 5.21 3.33
N ASN A 375 17.94 5.07 3.07
CA ASN A 375 18.48 5.01 1.72
C ASN A 375 19.47 3.88 1.51
N THR A 376 19.58 3.40 0.25
CA THR A 376 20.59 2.43 -0.12
C THR A 376 22.01 2.98 0.10
N GLU A 377 22.89 2.10 0.56
CA GLU A 377 24.30 2.41 0.78
C GLU A 377 25.20 1.94 -0.36
N TYR A 378 24.68 1.08 -1.21
CA TYR A 378 25.45 0.47 -2.27
C TYR A 378 24.53 -0.07 -3.38
N TYR A 379 24.61 0.56 -4.54
CA TYR A 379 23.93 0.09 -5.75
C TYR A 379 24.50 0.80 -6.98
N SER A 380 24.76 0.08 -8.04
CA SER A 380 24.93 0.63 -9.38
C SER A 380 24.90 -0.48 -10.43
N ASP A 381 24.62 -0.14 -11.66
CA ASP A 381 24.64 -1.09 -12.79
C ASP A 381 26.00 -1.75 -12.97
N VAL A 382 27.09 -1.01 -12.73
CA VAL A 382 28.46 -1.54 -12.85
C VAL A 382 28.75 -2.56 -11.76
N ASP A 383 28.39 -2.25 -10.52
CA ASP A 383 28.75 -3.08 -9.37
C ASP A 383 27.87 -4.32 -9.27
N ARG A 384 26.65 -4.27 -9.80
CA ARG A 384 25.65 -5.33 -9.68
C ARG A 384 25.24 -5.96 -11.00
N GLY A 385 25.54 -5.35 -12.11
CA GLY A 385 25.11 -5.79 -13.44
C GLY A 385 23.60 -5.70 -13.63
N GLY A 386 22.96 -4.65 -13.09
CA GLY A 386 21.55 -4.38 -13.23
C GLY A 386 20.63 -5.40 -12.53
N LYS A 387 21.06 -6.01 -11.44
CA LYS A 387 20.27 -7.01 -10.70
C LYS A 387 19.76 -6.44 -9.37
N GLU A 388 18.50 -6.71 -9.09
CA GLU A 388 17.91 -6.50 -7.76
C GLU A 388 18.58 -7.36 -6.69
N PRO A 389 18.44 -6.99 -5.42
CA PRO A 389 17.75 -5.86 -4.83
C PRO A 389 18.56 -4.56 -4.97
N PHE A 390 17.89 -3.39 -5.00
CA PHE A 390 18.63 -2.13 -5.03
C PHE A 390 18.73 -1.46 -3.64
N GLN A 391 17.83 -1.72 -2.73
CA GLN A 391 17.85 -1.16 -1.39
C GLN A 391 18.67 -2.02 -0.44
N ARG A 392 19.86 -1.53 -0.12
CA ARG A 392 20.80 -2.19 0.79
C ARG A 392 21.05 -1.28 1.98
N LEU A 393 20.57 -1.70 3.15
CA LEU A 393 20.72 -0.98 4.42
C LEU A 393 21.78 -1.68 5.27
N GLY A 394 22.84 -0.96 5.63
CA GLY A 394 23.84 -1.46 6.55
C GLY A 394 23.36 -1.48 8.00
N GLN A 395 24.02 -2.27 8.85
CA GLN A 395 23.66 -2.38 10.26
C GLN A 395 23.70 -1.04 11.01
N GLU A 396 24.66 -0.16 10.67
CA GLU A 396 24.76 1.16 11.27
C GLU A 396 23.51 2.02 11.00
N GLN A 397 22.97 1.95 9.81
CA GLN A 397 21.73 2.65 9.45
C GLN A 397 20.53 2.06 10.16
N LEU A 398 20.43 0.73 10.24
CA LEU A 398 19.34 0.04 10.94
C LEU A 398 19.35 0.34 12.45
N ASP A 399 20.52 0.30 13.09
CA ASP A 399 20.69 0.64 14.51
C ASP A 399 20.31 2.11 14.76
N TRP A 400 20.72 3.02 13.87
CA TRP A 400 20.36 4.43 13.94
C TRP A 400 18.85 4.63 13.76
N LEU A 401 18.22 3.93 12.81
CA LEU A 401 16.78 4.03 12.60
C LEU A 401 16.00 3.57 13.85
N ASP A 402 16.39 2.42 14.44
CA ASP A 402 15.78 1.92 15.69
C ASP A 402 15.92 2.94 16.83
N GLU A 403 17.11 3.54 17.00
CA GLU A 403 17.33 4.60 18.01
C GLU A 403 16.42 5.81 17.78
N ARG A 404 16.28 6.28 16.52
CA ARG A 404 15.46 7.46 16.22
C ARG A 404 13.99 7.20 16.41
N LEU A 405 13.49 6.05 15.96
CA LEU A 405 12.08 5.67 16.14
C LEU A 405 11.74 5.52 17.63
N ASN A 406 12.58 4.83 18.42
CA ASN A 406 12.41 4.74 19.89
C ASN A 406 12.38 6.12 20.56
N TYR A 407 13.23 7.06 20.12
CA TYR A 407 13.25 8.42 20.67
C TYR A 407 11.94 9.17 20.41
N TRP A 408 11.37 9.06 19.21
CA TRP A 408 10.15 9.77 18.85
C TRP A 408 8.90 9.09 19.43
N ASP A 409 8.88 7.77 19.55
CA ASP A 409 7.84 7.04 20.26
C ASP A 409 7.75 7.47 21.73
N ALA A 410 8.88 7.58 22.40
CA ALA A 410 8.93 8.07 23.78
C ALA A 410 8.39 9.50 23.94
N LYS A 411 8.35 10.27 22.87
CA LYS A 411 7.77 11.62 22.83
C LYS A 411 6.30 11.64 22.40
N GLY A 412 5.75 10.53 21.93
CA GLY A 412 4.41 10.47 21.32
C GLY A 412 4.31 11.29 20.04
N THR A 413 5.42 11.53 19.33
CA THR A 413 5.45 12.28 18.07
C THR A 413 5.56 11.31 16.91
N PRO A 414 4.65 11.36 15.90
CA PRO A 414 4.74 10.47 14.76
C PRO A 414 5.99 10.77 13.94
N ALA A 415 6.70 9.73 13.54
CA ALA A 415 7.81 9.86 12.60
C ALA A 415 7.32 9.64 11.17
N LEU A 416 7.65 10.57 10.28
CA LEU A 416 7.43 10.44 8.84
C LEU A 416 8.70 9.85 8.23
N VAL A 417 8.62 8.58 7.78
CA VAL A 417 9.77 7.83 7.27
C VAL A 417 9.66 7.73 5.75
N PHE A 418 10.71 8.07 5.06
CA PHE A 418 10.78 8.12 3.60
C PHE A 418 11.82 7.13 3.08
N SER A 419 11.42 6.27 2.16
CA SER A 419 12.29 5.35 1.44
C SER A 419 11.73 5.15 0.03
N HIS A 420 12.58 5.17 -0.98
CA HIS A 420 12.12 5.11 -2.36
C HIS A 420 11.40 3.80 -2.71
N PRO A 421 11.94 2.59 -2.42
CA PRO A 421 11.29 1.34 -2.79
C PRO A 421 10.01 1.08 -2.01
N LEU A 422 9.12 0.28 -2.62
CA LEU A 422 7.89 -0.17 -2.00
C LEU A 422 8.19 -1.18 -0.88
N LEU A 423 7.52 -1.04 0.26
CA LEU A 423 7.42 -2.17 1.19
C LEU A 423 6.50 -3.23 0.56
N PRO A 424 6.92 -4.49 0.46
CA PRO A 424 6.08 -5.55 -0.10
C PRO A 424 4.73 -5.69 0.60
N GLU A 425 3.69 -6.02 -0.18
CA GLU A 425 2.34 -6.31 0.30
C GLU A 425 1.70 -5.17 1.12
N THR A 426 1.86 -3.91 0.66
CA THR A 426 1.32 -2.73 1.35
C THR A 426 0.49 -1.83 0.44
N VAL A 427 1.11 -1.16 -0.52
CA VAL A 427 0.46 -0.22 -1.43
C VAL A 427 0.33 -0.79 -2.84
N SER A 428 -0.33 -0.07 -3.73
CA SER A 428 -0.46 -0.44 -5.13
C SER A 428 0.87 -0.83 -5.75
N MET A 429 0.89 -1.88 -6.57
CA MET A 429 2.05 -2.49 -7.22
C MET A 429 3.05 -3.21 -6.30
N SER A 430 2.97 -3.08 -4.99
CA SER A 430 3.89 -3.74 -4.05
C SER A 430 3.83 -5.27 -4.07
N HIS A 431 2.80 -5.86 -4.67
CA HIS A 431 2.65 -7.29 -4.92
C HIS A 431 3.36 -7.76 -6.21
N SER A 432 3.75 -6.84 -7.09
CA SER A 432 4.40 -7.16 -8.36
C SER A 432 5.78 -7.77 -8.14
N ALA A 433 6.11 -8.79 -8.92
CA ALA A 433 7.44 -9.41 -8.89
C ALA A 433 8.58 -8.41 -9.19
N TRP A 434 8.27 -7.26 -9.78
CA TRP A 434 9.25 -6.20 -10.06
C TRP A 434 9.67 -5.42 -8.82
N TYR A 435 8.82 -5.36 -7.80
CA TYR A 435 9.04 -4.54 -6.60
C TYR A 435 9.18 -5.34 -5.30
N GLN A 436 8.79 -6.63 -5.29
CA GLN A 436 8.83 -7.46 -4.08
C GLN A 436 10.24 -7.72 -3.53
N ASN A 437 11.26 -7.61 -4.37
CA ASN A 437 12.64 -8.01 -4.06
C ASN A 437 13.61 -6.83 -4.00
N ASP A 438 13.13 -5.61 -3.88
CA ASP A 438 13.98 -4.41 -3.87
C ASP A 438 14.83 -4.29 -2.62
N PHE A 439 14.38 -4.83 -1.50
CA PHE A 439 15.18 -4.86 -0.26
C PHE A 439 16.07 -6.10 -0.20
N GLU A 440 17.39 -5.90 0.01
CA GLU A 440 18.35 -6.99 0.17
C GLU A 440 18.07 -7.81 1.43
N ASP A 441 17.74 -7.14 2.53
CA ASP A 441 17.40 -7.75 3.82
C ASP A 441 16.12 -7.11 4.39
N LEU A 442 14.98 -7.51 3.85
CA LEU A 442 13.68 -7.05 4.33
C LEU A 442 13.42 -7.50 5.77
N GLU A 443 13.94 -8.69 6.17
CA GLU A 443 13.77 -9.21 7.53
C GLU A 443 14.49 -8.31 8.54
N ALA A 444 15.73 -7.89 8.26
CA ALA A 444 16.47 -6.99 9.14
C ALA A 444 15.76 -5.64 9.30
N LEU A 445 15.26 -5.04 8.21
CA LEU A 445 14.46 -3.83 8.28
C LEU A 445 13.16 -4.04 9.07
N SER A 446 12.44 -5.14 8.81
CA SER A 446 11.19 -5.48 9.50
C SER A 446 11.41 -5.65 11.01
N ASN A 447 12.54 -6.24 11.44
CA ASN A 447 12.90 -6.38 12.84
C ASN A 447 13.11 -5.03 13.56
N VAL A 448 13.36 -3.96 12.81
CA VAL A 448 13.40 -2.60 13.33
C VAL A 448 12.01 -1.98 13.32
N VAL A 449 11.41 -1.83 12.14
CA VAL A 449 10.21 -1.00 11.98
C VAL A 449 8.95 -1.62 12.58
N ASN A 450 8.86 -2.95 12.66
CA ASN A 450 7.69 -3.64 13.22
C ASN A 450 7.55 -3.48 14.76
N LYS A 451 8.48 -2.85 15.44
CA LYS A 451 8.35 -2.49 16.85
C LYS A 451 7.53 -1.21 17.06
N HIS A 452 7.27 -0.46 15.98
CA HIS A 452 6.74 0.89 16.03
C HIS A 452 5.40 0.97 15.30
N THR A 453 4.41 1.60 15.91
CA THR A 453 3.10 1.89 15.31
C THR A 453 2.88 3.39 15.07
N ASN A 454 3.73 4.24 15.66
CA ASN A 454 3.62 5.70 15.55
C ASN A 454 4.51 6.26 14.43
N ILE A 455 4.52 5.57 13.28
CA ILE A 455 5.22 5.98 12.08
C ILE A 455 4.24 6.05 10.92
N VAL A 456 4.54 6.88 9.91
CA VAL A 456 3.93 6.82 8.59
C VAL A 456 5.07 6.64 7.60
N TRP A 457 5.03 5.54 6.86
CA TRP A 457 6.05 5.19 5.87
C TRP A 457 5.63 5.66 4.48
N PHE A 458 6.54 6.32 3.77
CA PHE A 458 6.31 6.81 2.41
C PHE A 458 7.21 6.05 1.42
N SER A 459 6.60 5.47 0.40
CA SER A 459 7.24 4.77 -0.70
C SER A 459 6.90 5.42 -2.04
N SER A 460 7.74 5.20 -3.06
CA SER A 460 7.57 5.72 -4.43
C SER A 460 7.90 4.65 -5.48
N HIS A 461 8.75 4.92 -6.45
CA HIS A 461 9.36 3.93 -7.36
C HIS A 461 8.42 3.28 -8.39
N SER A 462 7.22 2.94 -8.02
CA SER A 462 6.29 2.23 -8.92
C SER A 462 5.56 3.14 -9.90
N HIS A 463 5.61 4.44 -9.71
CA HIS A 463 4.79 5.43 -10.43
C HIS A 463 3.29 5.09 -10.43
N SER A 464 2.84 4.27 -9.49
CA SER A 464 1.45 3.85 -9.44
C SER A 464 0.55 5.05 -9.15
N SER A 465 -0.52 5.18 -9.94
CA SER A 465 -1.43 6.32 -9.82
C SER A 465 -2.06 6.40 -8.44
N LEU A 466 -2.06 7.58 -7.84
CA LEU A 466 -2.75 7.88 -6.57
C LEU A 466 -4.28 7.78 -6.67
N ARG A 467 -4.84 7.55 -7.86
CA ARG A 467 -6.27 7.27 -8.08
C ARG A 467 -6.66 5.82 -7.83
N GLN A 468 -5.70 4.95 -7.55
CA GLN A 468 -5.99 3.58 -7.13
C GLN A 468 -6.40 3.54 -5.66
N ASN A 469 -7.34 2.68 -5.29
CA ASN A 469 -7.84 2.61 -3.91
C ASN A 469 -6.78 2.29 -2.86
N ASN A 470 -5.72 1.59 -3.27
CA ASN A 470 -4.60 1.20 -2.42
C ASN A 470 -3.34 2.06 -2.62
N TRP A 471 -3.51 3.35 -2.95
CA TRP A 471 -2.40 4.30 -2.92
C TRP A 471 -1.82 4.47 -1.50
N TRP A 472 -2.55 4.03 -0.49
CA TRP A 472 -2.08 3.84 0.88
C TRP A 472 -2.56 2.48 1.40
N GLY A 473 -1.88 1.96 2.41
CA GLY A 473 -2.22 0.72 3.08
C GLY A 473 -1.63 0.69 4.49
N THR A 474 -1.70 -0.46 5.13
CA THR A 474 -1.12 -0.67 6.46
C THR A 474 -0.10 -1.79 6.38
N ARG A 475 1.14 -1.53 6.78
CA ARG A 475 2.09 -2.60 7.07
C ARG A 475 1.66 -3.28 8.35
N ARG A 476 1.03 -4.44 8.23
CA ARG A 476 0.69 -5.28 9.36
C ARG A 476 1.78 -6.30 9.59
N TYR A 477 1.94 -6.76 10.80
CA TYR A 477 2.83 -7.86 11.13
C TYR A 477 2.12 -8.80 12.07
N ASP A 478 2.39 -10.09 11.85
CA ASP A 478 1.70 -11.15 12.55
C ASP A 478 1.95 -11.15 14.07
N GLY A 479 0.96 -11.57 14.75
CA GLY A 479 0.98 -12.48 15.87
C GLY A 479 1.50 -12.02 17.21
N THR A 480 1.87 -10.77 17.42
CA THR A 480 2.36 -10.36 18.75
C THR A 480 1.50 -9.31 19.45
N GLY A 481 0.46 -8.86 18.80
CA GLY A 481 -0.48 -7.87 19.29
C GLY A 481 -1.93 -8.35 19.24
N GLU A 482 -2.85 -7.47 19.43
CA GLU A 482 -4.25 -7.70 19.08
C GLU A 482 -4.33 -8.03 17.59
N ALA A 483 -4.80 -9.20 17.28
CA ALA A 483 -4.79 -9.77 15.94
C ALA A 483 -5.17 -8.76 14.85
N GLY A 484 -4.35 -8.65 13.82
CA GLY A 484 -4.56 -7.83 12.64
C GLY A 484 -4.55 -6.32 12.84
N ARG A 485 -4.34 -5.81 14.05
CA ARG A 485 -4.34 -4.36 14.32
C ARG A 485 -2.96 -3.75 14.50
N THR A 486 -1.96 -4.56 14.71
CA THR A 486 -0.59 -4.09 14.85
C THR A 486 -0.04 -3.71 13.50
N GLY A 487 0.48 -2.50 13.35
CA GLY A 487 1.07 -2.04 12.10
C GLY A 487 1.16 -0.53 12.04
N PHE A 488 1.61 -0.05 10.89
CA PHE A 488 1.74 1.37 10.61
C PHE A 488 1.30 1.69 9.17
N PRO A 489 0.83 2.91 8.89
CA PRO A 489 0.46 3.34 7.56
C PRO A 489 1.65 3.36 6.60
N VAL A 490 1.42 2.91 5.37
CA VAL A 490 2.32 3.04 4.23
C VAL A 490 1.61 3.80 3.13
N VAL A 491 2.28 4.77 2.52
CA VAL A 491 1.69 5.68 1.55
C VAL A 491 2.57 5.73 0.30
N ASN A 492 1.96 5.57 -0.88
CA ASN A 492 2.62 5.82 -2.16
C ASN A 492 2.66 7.33 -2.42
N THR A 493 3.81 7.85 -2.84
CA THR A 493 4.00 9.29 -3.05
C THR A 493 3.59 9.79 -4.43
N GLY A 494 3.14 8.90 -5.34
CA GLY A 494 2.88 9.24 -6.73
C GLY A 494 4.18 9.41 -7.53
N ALA A 495 4.13 10.14 -8.64
CA ALA A 495 5.28 10.44 -9.47
C ALA A 495 5.10 11.76 -10.22
N ILE A 496 6.19 12.48 -10.46
CA ILE A 496 6.19 13.70 -11.28
C ILE A 496 6.22 13.36 -12.76
N LEU A 497 7.07 12.42 -13.18
CA LEU A 497 7.31 12.11 -14.59
C LEU A 497 6.05 11.55 -15.29
N ASN A 498 5.43 10.53 -14.74
CA ASN A 498 4.27 9.84 -15.31
C ASN A 498 3.62 8.90 -14.30
N GLU A 499 2.44 8.37 -14.64
CA GLU A 499 1.74 7.40 -13.80
C GLU A 499 1.48 6.09 -14.54
N TYR A 500 1.58 4.99 -13.82
CA TYR A 500 1.15 3.67 -14.28
C TYR A 500 -0.22 3.30 -13.70
N LEU A 501 -1.07 2.75 -14.57
CA LEU A 501 -2.40 2.26 -14.22
C LEU A 501 -2.52 0.79 -14.63
N PRO A 502 -3.27 -0.02 -13.87
CA PRO A 502 -3.66 -1.35 -14.33
C PRO A 502 -4.35 -1.24 -15.69
N ASP A 503 -4.11 -2.17 -16.60
CA ASP A 503 -4.73 -2.13 -17.91
C ASP A 503 -6.21 -2.58 -17.93
N GLY A 504 -6.69 -3.01 -16.80
CA GLY A 504 -8.10 -3.28 -16.55
C GLY A 504 -8.54 -4.70 -16.79
N ASP A 505 -7.68 -5.58 -17.35
CA ASP A 505 -8.26 -6.84 -17.79
C ASP A 505 -7.84 -8.09 -17.02
N HIS A 506 -6.72 -8.36 -16.63
CA HIS A 506 -6.48 -9.68 -16.02
C HIS A 506 -5.06 -9.89 -15.55
N ASP A 507 -4.15 -9.02 -15.97
CA ASP A 507 -2.77 -9.41 -15.88
C ASP A 507 -1.98 -8.44 -14.99
N GLU A 508 -1.37 -9.03 -14.03
CA GLU A 508 -0.36 -8.45 -13.16
C GLU A 508 0.81 -7.76 -13.87
N LYS A 509 0.90 -7.86 -15.19
CA LYS A 509 2.04 -7.35 -15.95
C LYS A 509 1.76 -6.06 -16.68
N ILE A 510 0.53 -5.66 -16.76
CA ILE A 510 0.14 -4.63 -17.69
C ILE A 510 -0.31 -3.41 -16.93
N VAL A 511 0.60 -2.51 -16.80
CA VAL A 511 0.33 -1.12 -16.43
C VAL A 511 0.30 -0.29 -17.70
N LYS A 512 -0.61 0.64 -17.81
CA LYS A 512 -0.60 1.65 -18.85
C LYS A 512 0.10 2.87 -18.30
N GLU A 513 1.13 3.29 -19.01
CA GLU A 513 1.70 4.60 -18.81
C GLU A 513 0.68 5.66 -19.15
N LYS A 514 0.38 6.54 -18.22
CA LYS A 514 -0.49 7.68 -18.41
C LYS A 514 0.40 8.91 -18.61
N GLU A 515 0.65 9.21 -19.87
CA GLU A 515 1.30 10.48 -20.24
C GLU A 515 0.48 11.67 -19.70
N GLU A 516 1.15 12.76 -19.37
CA GLU A 516 0.55 13.99 -18.84
C GLU A 516 -0.04 13.85 -17.41
N ALA A 517 0.38 12.87 -16.64
CA ALA A 517 0.06 12.78 -15.23
C ALA A 517 1.26 13.24 -14.40
N SER A 518 1.00 14.00 -13.36
CA SER A 518 1.97 14.44 -12.38
C SER A 518 1.30 14.53 -11.04
N SER A 519 1.78 13.79 -10.06
CA SER A 519 1.14 13.70 -8.75
C SER A 519 2.13 13.73 -7.60
N GLY A 520 1.62 14.02 -6.41
CA GLY A 520 2.39 14.04 -5.17
C GLY A 520 1.49 14.24 -3.97
N LEU A 521 2.09 14.49 -2.80
CA LEU A 521 1.35 14.54 -1.55
C LEU A 521 1.55 15.87 -0.83
N ARG A 522 0.55 16.20 -0.02
CA ARG A 522 0.65 17.20 1.02
C ARG A 522 0.28 16.57 2.36
N VAL A 523 1.24 16.49 3.27
CA VAL A 523 1.10 15.86 4.59
C VAL A 523 0.89 16.96 5.63
N LYS A 524 -0.20 16.86 6.40
CA LYS A 524 -0.56 17.78 7.48
C LYS A 524 -0.62 17.04 8.81
N VAL A 525 0.24 17.39 9.74
CA VAL A 525 0.30 16.76 11.06
C VAL A 525 -0.50 17.57 12.06
N PHE A 526 -1.51 16.95 12.66
CA PHE A 526 -2.34 17.53 13.73
C PHE A 526 -2.05 16.82 15.06
N SER A 527 -2.64 17.29 16.15
CA SER A 527 -2.47 16.67 17.47
C SER A 527 -3.09 15.29 17.60
N ASP A 528 -4.09 14.97 16.76
CA ASP A 528 -4.88 13.73 16.82
C ASP A 528 -4.75 12.86 15.57
N ARG A 529 -4.09 13.34 14.52
CA ARG A 529 -3.95 12.63 13.24
C ARG A 529 -2.80 13.13 12.38
N VAL A 530 -2.37 12.28 11.46
CA VAL A 530 -1.61 12.67 10.26
C VAL A 530 -2.56 12.60 9.08
N ARG A 531 -2.84 13.74 8.45
CA ARG A 531 -3.64 13.83 7.22
C ARG A 531 -2.72 13.81 6.01
N VAL A 532 -3.01 12.97 5.04
CA VAL A 532 -2.31 12.93 3.76
C VAL A 532 -3.30 13.26 2.65
N GLU A 533 -2.99 14.29 1.89
CA GLU A 533 -3.74 14.72 0.70
C GLU A 533 -2.96 14.29 -0.54
N ALA A 534 -3.56 13.46 -1.38
CA ALA A 534 -3.05 13.11 -2.69
C ALA A 534 -3.48 14.15 -3.72
N TRP A 535 -2.53 14.68 -4.49
CA TRP A 535 -2.75 15.77 -5.44
C TRP A 535 -2.42 15.35 -6.87
N ASP A 536 -3.27 15.74 -7.82
CA ASP A 536 -2.98 15.78 -9.25
C ASP A 536 -2.55 17.21 -9.62
N PHE A 537 -1.28 17.38 -9.96
CA PHE A 537 -0.74 18.71 -10.29
C PHE A 537 -1.15 19.18 -11.68
N LYS A 538 -1.42 18.27 -12.63
CA LYS A 538 -1.91 18.64 -13.95
C LYS A 538 -3.36 19.13 -13.91
N ALA A 539 -4.21 18.48 -13.13
CA ALA A 539 -5.59 18.90 -12.93
C ALA A 539 -5.73 20.00 -11.85
N ASN A 540 -4.71 20.20 -11.02
CA ASN A 540 -4.74 21.09 -9.86
C ASN A 540 -5.92 20.77 -8.92
N GLU A 541 -6.05 19.49 -8.56
CA GLU A 541 -7.12 19.00 -7.69
C GLU A 541 -6.61 17.98 -6.67
N ILE A 542 -7.33 17.86 -5.56
CA ILE A 542 -7.13 16.76 -4.61
C ILE A 542 -7.75 15.51 -5.19
N ILE A 543 -6.96 14.45 -5.30
CA ILE A 543 -7.41 13.12 -5.74
C ILE A 543 -8.17 12.44 -4.61
N ASP A 544 -7.56 12.39 -3.42
CA ASP A 544 -8.09 11.71 -2.25
C ASP A 544 -7.45 12.25 -0.96
N VAL A 545 -8.05 11.93 0.19
CA VAL A 545 -7.56 12.34 1.50
C VAL A 545 -7.71 11.19 2.49
N VAL A 546 -6.65 10.89 3.24
CA VAL A 546 -6.68 9.92 4.33
C VAL A 546 -6.23 10.56 5.65
N ASP A 547 -6.88 10.16 6.74
CA ASP A 547 -6.52 10.54 8.12
C ASP A 547 -6.04 9.32 8.90
N PHE A 548 -4.78 9.32 9.30
CA PHE A 548 -4.23 8.32 10.22
C PHE A 548 -4.32 8.85 11.64
N ALA A 549 -5.14 8.22 12.48
CA ALA A 549 -5.30 8.59 13.89
C ALA A 549 -4.00 8.40 14.68
N ARG A 550 -3.83 9.24 15.73
CA ARG A 550 -2.66 9.20 16.64
C ARG A 550 -3.08 8.80 18.03
#